data_9c77d7f00273fd050e0f1ee7413e2c66
#
_entry.id   9c77d7f00273fd050e0f1ee7413e2c66
#
_cell.length_a   1.000
_cell.length_b   1.000
_cell.length_c   1.000
_cell.angle_alpha   90.00
_cell.angle_beta   90.00
_cell.angle_gamma   90.00
#
_symmetry.space_group_name_H-M   'P 1'
#
loop_
_entity.id
_entity.type
_entity.pdbx_description
1 polymer ?
#
loop_
_entity_poly.entity_id
_entity_poly.type
_entity_poly.pdbx_seq_one_letter_code
_entity_poly.pdbx_strand_id
1 'polypeptide(L)'
;MSPPNAPSATRIPTGARLRQLAFAYLGRREYSKQMLIDKLAETGADLNAIQQLVDELADSCYQSDSRMASMTVRSNLRRGRGQARIKQDLKKYAIDPALAAAELAATDWLQQAIQLRMKKFGATLPTEAKEKARQFRFLQYRGFDLDICRQALAWQDEDE
;
A
#
# COMPACT_ATOMS: atom_id res chain seq x y z
N MET A 1 -16.98 29.29 43.88
CA MET A 1 -15.88 29.19 42.89
C MET A 1 -15.73 27.71 42.58
N SER A 2 -16.23 27.30 41.45
CA SER A 2 -16.08 25.90 41.00
C SER A 2 -14.68 25.71 40.47
N PRO A 3 -14.00 24.59 40.77
CA PRO A 3 -12.66 24.32 40.24
C PRO A 3 -12.70 24.20 38.72
N PRO A 4 -11.60 24.60 38.03
CA PRO A 4 -11.55 24.46 36.58
C PRO A 4 -11.63 22.99 36.21
N ASN A 5 -12.46 22.73 35.18
CA ASN A 5 -12.69 21.44 34.56
C ASN A 5 -11.34 20.77 34.26
N ALA A 6 -10.95 19.76 35.02
CA ALA A 6 -9.81 18.94 34.68
C ALA A 6 -10.04 18.30 33.28
N PRO A 7 -9.04 18.25 32.38
CA PRO A 7 -9.22 17.60 31.11
C PRO A 7 -9.67 16.18 31.37
N SER A 8 -10.83 15.82 30.81
CA SER A 8 -11.36 14.46 30.87
C SER A 8 -10.28 13.48 30.45
N ALA A 9 -9.72 12.74 31.38
CA ALA A 9 -8.79 11.67 31.09
C ALA A 9 -9.47 10.76 30.07
N THR A 10 -8.90 10.69 28.87
CA THR A 10 -9.46 9.86 27.78
C THR A 10 -9.56 8.43 28.30
N ARG A 11 -10.77 7.98 28.53
CA ARG A 11 -11.02 6.67 29.14
C ARG A 11 -10.59 5.58 28.16
N ILE A 12 -9.70 4.69 28.60
CA ILE A 12 -9.22 3.55 27.81
C ILE A 12 -10.45 2.70 27.39
N PRO A 13 -10.65 2.47 26.08
CA PRO A 13 -11.79 1.71 25.61
C PRO A 13 -11.65 0.22 25.95
N THR A 14 -12.76 -0.41 26.32
CA THR A 14 -12.86 -1.84 26.60
C THR A 14 -14.14 -2.41 25.96
N GLY A 15 -14.20 -3.71 25.75
CA GLY A 15 -15.39 -4.44 25.32
C GLY A 15 -16.07 -3.81 24.10
N ALA A 16 -17.36 -3.49 24.24
CA ALA A 16 -18.16 -2.94 23.16
C ALA A 16 -17.63 -1.63 22.57
N ARG A 17 -17.03 -0.78 23.39
CA ARG A 17 -16.45 0.49 22.93
C ARG A 17 -15.20 0.29 22.08
N LEU A 18 -14.36 -0.67 22.44
CA LEU A 18 -13.21 -1.05 21.63
C LEU A 18 -13.66 -1.60 20.27
N ARG A 19 -14.69 -2.43 20.26
CA ARG A 19 -15.30 -2.97 19.05
C ARG A 19 -15.90 -1.87 18.15
N GLN A 20 -16.62 -0.93 18.72
CA GLN A 20 -17.15 0.23 17.98
C GLN A 20 -16.02 1.05 17.32
N LEU A 21 -14.94 1.25 18.04
CA LEU A 21 -13.76 1.98 17.53
C LEU A 21 -13.11 1.25 16.35
N ALA A 22 -12.96 -0.06 16.46
CA ALA A 22 -12.44 -0.89 15.35
C ALA A 22 -13.32 -0.80 14.10
N PHE A 23 -14.64 -0.89 14.26
CA PHE A 23 -15.60 -0.71 13.16
C PHE A 23 -15.55 0.69 12.57
N ALA A 24 -15.35 1.73 13.39
CA ALA A 24 -15.20 3.09 12.90
C ALA A 24 -13.96 3.25 12.01
N TYR A 25 -12.84 2.63 12.38
CA TYR A 25 -11.64 2.63 11.54
C TYR A 25 -11.86 1.87 10.23
N LEU A 26 -12.38 0.65 10.30
CA LEU A 26 -12.64 -0.19 9.12
C LEU A 26 -13.68 0.43 8.17
N GLY A 27 -14.60 1.24 8.69
CA GLY A 27 -15.57 1.99 7.89
C GLY A 27 -14.96 3.12 7.07
N ARG A 28 -13.78 3.59 7.42
CA ARG A 28 -13.08 4.67 6.71
C ARG A 28 -12.15 4.16 5.61
N ARG A 29 -11.47 3.05 5.85
CA ARG A 29 -10.50 2.45 4.93
C ARG A 29 -10.23 1.00 5.29
N GLU A 30 -9.58 0.28 4.39
CA GLU A 30 -9.02 -1.02 4.70
C GLU A 30 -7.78 -0.88 5.60
N TYR A 31 -7.64 -1.84 6.50
CA TYR A 31 -6.48 -2.01 7.36
C TYR A 31 -5.96 -3.44 7.21
N SER A 32 -4.65 -3.63 7.20
CA SER A 32 -4.10 -4.94 7.50
C SER A 32 -4.36 -5.29 8.96
N LYS A 33 -4.28 -6.58 9.29
CA LYS A 33 -4.46 -7.04 10.67
C LYS A 33 -3.54 -6.31 11.64
N GLN A 34 -2.25 -6.21 11.28
CA GLN A 34 -1.26 -5.55 12.11
C GLN A 34 -1.50 -4.03 12.22
N MET A 35 -1.86 -3.38 11.12
CA MET A 35 -2.22 -1.95 11.15
C MET A 35 -3.39 -1.67 12.09
N LEU A 36 -4.40 -2.52 12.09
CA LEU A 36 -5.57 -2.36 12.96
C LEU A 36 -5.19 -2.59 14.43
N ILE A 37 -4.37 -3.60 14.71
CA ILE A 37 -3.82 -3.85 16.06
C ILE A 37 -3.03 -2.62 16.53
N ASP A 38 -2.12 -2.10 15.74
CA ASP A 38 -1.29 -0.94 16.08
C ASP A 38 -2.15 0.31 16.32
N LYS A 39 -3.16 0.50 15.50
CA LYS A 39 -4.10 1.63 15.62
C LYS A 39 -4.91 1.57 16.92
N LEU A 40 -5.43 0.40 17.26
CA LEU A 40 -6.17 0.18 18.50
C LEU A 40 -5.25 0.26 19.73
N ALA A 41 -3.99 -0.15 19.61
CA ALA A 41 -3.00 -0.05 20.69
C ALA A 41 -2.69 1.40 21.10
N GLU A 42 -2.85 2.36 20.20
CA GLU A 42 -2.69 3.80 20.51
C GLU A 42 -3.65 4.27 21.62
N THR A 43 -4.76 3.58 21.81
CA THR A 43 -5.75 3.90 22.87
C THR A 43 -5.30 3.50 24.27
N GLY A 44 -4.24 2.70 24.39
CA GLY A 44 -3.80 2.10 25.65
C GLY A 44 -4.59 0.86 26.07
N ALA A 45 -5.52 0.36 25.24
CA ALA A 45 -6.29 -0.84 25.54
C ALA A 45 -5.40 -2.08 25.67
N ASP A 46 -5.88 -3.08 26.39
CA ASP A 46 -5.16 -4.34 26.60
C ASP A 46 -4.86 -5.05 25.27
N LEU A 47 -3.59 -5.42 25.06
CA LEU A 47 -3.14 -6.04 23.81
C LEU A 47 -3.82 -7.40 23.56
N ASN A 48 -4.09 -8.19 24.59
CA ASN A 48 -4.79 -9.46 24.44
C ASN A 48 -6.25 -9.25 23.98
N ALA A 49 -6.92 -8.24 24.55
CA ALA A 49 -8.26 -7.89 24.12
C ALA A 49 -8.30 -7.40 22.67
N ILE A 50 -7.33 -6.58 22.26
CA ILE A 50 -7.18 -6.12 20.87
C ILE A 50 -6.94 -7.30 19.93
N GLN A 51 -6.03 -8.21 20.27
CA GLN A 51 -5.70 -9.38 19.45
C GLN A 51 -6.93 -10.26 19.25
N GLN A 52 -7.68 -10.56 20.30
CA GLN A 52 -8.91 -11.35 20.21
C GLN A 52 -9.96 -10.67 19.33
N LEU A 53 -10.16 -9.38 19.51
CA LEU A 53 -11.11 -8.61 18.71
C LEU A 53 -10.74 -8.60 17.23
N VAL A 54 -9.47 -8.35 16.91
CA VAL A 54 -9.02 -8.30 15.52
C VAL A 54 -9.10 -9.69 14.88
N ASP A 55 -8.80 -10.76 15.59
CA ASP A 55 -8.99 -12.13 15.12
C ASP A 55 -10.47 -12.42 14.80
N GLU A 56 -11.40 -12.02 15.67
CA GLU A 56 -12.84 -12.15 15.42
C GLU A 56 -13.30 -11.37 14.18
N LEU A 57 -12.79 -10.15 14.00
CA LEU A 57 -13.13 -9.31 12.85
C LEU A 57 -12.56 -9.89 11.54
N ALA A 58 -11.40 -10.52 11.60
CA ALA A 58 -10.81 -11.24 10.48
C ALA A 58 -11.64 -12.47 10.12
N ASP A 59 -12.04 -13.27 11.10
CA ASP A 59 -12.85 -14.47 10.90
C ASP A 59 -14.23 -14.15 10.32
N SER A 60 -14.77 -12.99 10.66
CA SER A 60 -16.06 -12.48 10.15
C SER A 60 -15.92 -11.67 8.86
N CYS A 61 -14.73 -11.60 8.27
CA CYS A 61 -14.42 -10.88 7.04
C CYS A 61 -14.62 -9.34 7.09
N TYR A 62 -14.76 -8.75 8.26
CA TYR A 62 -14.77 -7.30 8.43
C TYR A 62 -13.37 -6.69 8.22
N GLN A 63 -12.34 -7.44 8.59
CA GLN A 63 -10.94 -7.16 8.30
C GLN A 63 -10.42 -8.25 7.34
N SER A 64 -9.59 -7.88 6.37
CA SER A 64 -9.01 -8.84 5.44
C SER A 64 -7.66 -8.34 4.91
N ASP A 65 -6.60 -9.09 5.17
CA ASP A 65 -5.28 -8.85 4.60
C ASP A 65 -5.28 -9.04 3.08
N SER A 66 -6.08 -9.98 2.56
CA SER A 66 -6.23 -10.17 1.12
C SER A 66 -6.81 -8.95 0.42
N ARG A 67 -7.88 -8.35 0.99
CA ARG A 67 -8.42 -7.10 0.45
C ARG A 67 -7.43 -5.96 0.53
N MET A 68 -6.70 -5.84 1.65
CA MET A 68 -5.66 -4.82 1.80
C MET A 68 -4.52 -5.03 0.81
N ALA A 69 -4.11 -6.28 0.57
CA ALA A 69 -3.09 -6.61 -0.43
C ALA A 69 -3.51 -6.17 -1.83
N SER A 70 -4.71 -6.54 -2.27
CA SER A 70 -5.25 -6.16 -3.58
C SER A 70 -5.38 -4.65 -3.73
N MET A 71 -5.84 -3.96 -2.69
CA MET A 71 -5.94 -2.49 -2.70
C MET A 71 -4.56 -1.84 -2.79
N THR A 72 -3.56 -2.38 -2.10
CA THR A 72 -2.17 -1.90 -2.14
C THR A 72 -1.61 -2.02 -3.55
N VAL A 73 -1.80 -3.16 -4.22
CA VAL A 73 -1.38 -3.37 -5.61
C VAL A 73 -2.03 -2.33 -6.53
N ARG A 74 -3.35 -2.25 -6.52
CA ARG A 74 -4.11 -1.34 -7.39
C ARG A 74 -3.77 0.12 -7.17
N SER A 75 -3.64 0.55 -5.92
CA SER A 75 -3.27 1.92 -5.57
C SER A 75 -1.89 2.29 -6.08
N ASN A 76 -0.91 1.40 -5.94
CA ASN A 76 0.45 1.62 -6.45
C ASN A 76 0.50 1.66 -7.98
N LEU A 77 -0.24 0.79 -8.67
CA LEU A 77 -0.32 0.81 -10.13
C LEU A 77 -0.90 2.14 -10.64
N ARG A 78 -1.97 2.64 -10.02
CA ARG A 78 -2.54 3.95 -10.36
C ARG A 78 -1.56 5.10 -10.17
N ARG A 79 -0.65 4.98 -9.21
CA ARG A 79 0.40 5.98 -8.93
C ARG A 79 1.65 5.81 -9.81
N GLY A 80 1.64 4.87 -10.73
CA GLY A 80 2.78 4.59 -11.61
C GLY A 80 3.99 4.02 -10.87
N ARG A 81 3.77 3.15 -9.90
CA ARG A 81 4.84 2.51 -9.13
C ARG A 81 5.08 1.08 -9.60
N GLY A 82 6.35 0.67 -9.56
CA GLY A 82 6.77 -0.67 -9.94
C GLY A 82 6.65 -1.69 -8.82
N GLN A 83 6.98 -2.93 -9.14
CA GLN A 83 6.84 -4.09 -8.26
C GLN A 83 7.60 -3.93 -6.93
N ALA A 84 8.81 -3.37 -6.95
CA ALA A 84 9.61 -3.19 -5.75
C ALA A 84 8.93 -2.28 -4.71
N ARG A 85 8.28 -1.22 -5.16
CA ARG A 85 7.51 -0.31 -4.28
C ARG A 85 6.32 -1.00 -3.66
N ILE A 86 5.61 -1.83 -4.42
CA ILE A 86 4.48 -2.60 -3.91
C ILE A 86 4.94 -3.57 -2.83
N LYS A 87 6.05 -4.28 -3.06
CA LYS A 87 6.63 -5.18 -2.06
C LYS A 87 7.05 -4.45 -0.78
N GLN A 88 7.59 -3.24 -0.90
CA GLN A 88 7.92 -2.39 0.25
C GLN A 88 6.67 -2.02 1.06
N ASP A 89 5.57 -1.63 0.39
CA ASP A 89 4.33 -1.27 1.06
C ASP A 89 3.69 -2.49 1.75
N LEU A 90 3.69 -3.65 1.11
CA LEU A 90 3.21 -4.90 1.73
C LEU A 90 3.97 -5.21 3.01
N LYS A 91 5.30 -5.07 2.98
CA LYS A 91 6.15 -5.25 4.17
C LYS A 91 5.84 -4.22 5.25
N LYS A 92 5.68 -2.96 4.88
CA LYS A 92 5.32 -1.87 5.80
C LYS A 92 4.00 -2.13 6.51
N TYR A 93 3.02 -2.69 5.81
CA TYR A 93 1.70 -3.01 6.37
C TYR A 93 1.63 -4.39 7.02
N ALA A 94 2.76 -5.09 7.10
CA ALA A 94 2.87 -6.45 7.64
C ALA A 94 1.89 -7.44 6.96
N ILE A 95 1.78 -7.34 5.65
CA ILE A 95 0.98 -8.23 4.81
C ILE A 95 1.87 -9.32 4.23
N ASP A 96 1.43 -10.58 4.28
CA ASP A 96 2.12 -11.68 3.63
C ASP A 96 2.19 -11.43 2.11
N PRO A 97 3.39 -11.38 1.51
CA PRO A 97 3.55 -11.16 0.06
C PRO A 97 2.82 -12.18 -0.80
N ALA A 98 2.60 -13.39 -0.30
CA ALA A 98 1.87 -14.44 -1.00
C ALA A 98 0.44 -14.01 -1.37
N LEU A 99 -0.18 -13.12 -0.59
CA LEU A 99 -1.53 -12.62 -0.85
C LEU A 99 -1.62 -11.73 -2.10
N ALA A 100 -0.50 -11.16 -2.55
CA ALA A 100 -0.42 -10.34 -3.76
C ALA A 100 0.28 -11.06 -4.92
N ALA A 101 0.79 -12.28 -4.73
CA ALA A 101 1.64 -12.96 -5.70
C ALA A 101 0.95 -13.15 -7.06
N ALA A 102 -0.31 -13.55 -7.07
CA ALA A 102 -1.08 -13.76 -8.30
C ALA A 102 -1.29 -12.46 -9.09
N GLU A 103 -1.64 -11.38 -8.41
CA GLU A 103 -1.85 -10.06 -9.04
C GLU A 103 -0.53 -9.50 -9.58
N LEU A 104 0.57 -9.65 -8.84
CA LEU A 104 1.90 -9.22 -9.27
C LEU A 104 2.37 -10.01 -10.49
N ALA A 105 2.14 -11.32 -10.52
CA ALA A 105 2.49 -12.17 -11.65
C ALA A 105 1.66 -11.89 -12.90
N ALA A 106 0.41 -11.48 -12.74
CA ALA A 106 -0.50 -11.14 -13.83
C ALA A 106 -0.28 -9.72 -14.40
N THR A 107 0.52 -8.90 -13.76
CA THR A 107 0.77 -7.52 -14.18
C THR A 107 1.84 -7.46 -15.27
N ASP A 108 1.54 -6.78 -16.36
CA ASP A 108 2.52 -6.46 -17.40
C ASP A 108 3.37 -5.25 -16.97
N TRP A 109 4.49 -5.54 -16.31
CA TRP A 109 5.38 -4.51 -15.77
C TRP A 109 6.06 -3.69 -16.85
N LEU A 110 6.38 -4.29 -17.99
CA LEU A 110 6.96 -3.56 -19.12
C LEU A 110 5.97 -2.52 -19.65
N GLN A 111 4.73 -2.90 -19.86
CA GLN A 111 3.68 -1.99 -20.33
C GLN A 111 3.44 -0.86 -19.32
N GLN A 112 3.42 -1.16 -18.03
CA GLN A 112 3.32 -0.14 -16.97
C GLN A 112 4.48 0.86 -17.02
N ALA A 113 5.71 0.38 -17.20
CA ALA A 113 6.90 1.23 -17.32
C ALA A 113 6.88 2.10 -18.58
N ILE A 114 6.50 1.53 -19.72
CA ILE A 114 6.38 2.23 -21.00
C ILE A 114 5.36 3.37 -20.89
N GLN A 115 4.18 3.09 -20.38
CA GLN A 115 3.12 4.10 -20.22
C GLN A 115 3.55 5.22 -19.29
N LEU A 116 4.21 4.89 -18.19
CA LEU A 116 4.72 5.89 -17.24
C LEU A 116 5.81 6.76 -17.88
N ARG A 117 6.75 6.15 -18.62
CA ARG A 117 7.78 6.87 -19.34
C ARG A 117 7.18 7.83 -20.36
N MET A 118 6.26 7.35 -21.17
CA MET A 118 5.58 8.16 -22.21
C MET A 118 4.81 9.32 -21.58
N LYS A 119 4.11 9.08 -20.50
CA LYS A 119 3.36 10.12 -19.77
C LYS A 119 4.28 11.21 -19.23
N LYS A 120 5.46 10.85 -18.73
CA LYS A 120 6.42 11.79 -18.13
C LYS A 120 7.29 12.51 -19.15
N PHE A 121 7.78 11.80 -20.16
CA PHE A 121 8.81 12.27 -21.09
C PHE A 121 8.35 12.37 -22.55
N GLY A 122 7.14 11.91 -22.85
CA GLY A 122 6.62 11.84 -24.22
C GLY A 122 6.94 10.52 -24.93
N ALA A 123 6.40 10.37 -26.13
CA ALA A 123 6.52 9.13 -26.91
C ALA A 123 7.92 8.93 -27.53
N THR A 124 8.64 10.01 -27.81
CA THR A 124 9.95 9.95 -28.45
C THR A 124 10.97 9.29 -27.53
N LEU A 125 11.70 8.30 -28.08
CA LEU A 125 12.76 7.63 -27.33
C LEU A 125 13.98 8.54 -27.14
N PRO A 126 14.64 8.46 -25.97
CA PRO A 126 15.87 9.22 -25.73
C PRO A 126 17.01 8.67 -26.59
N THR A 127 17.78 9.56 -27.19
CA THR A 127 18.96 9.21 -28.02
C THR A 127 20.26 9.51 -27.31
N GLU A 128 20.31 10.57 -26.50
CA GLU A 128 21.49 10.97 -25.77
C GLU A 128 21.67 10.12 -24.50
N ALA A 129 22.93 9.76 -24.18
CA ALA A 129 23.25 8.95 -23.01
C ALA A 129 22.79 9.59 -21.70
N LYS A 130 22.88 10.91 -21.58
CA LYS A 130 22.44 11.66 -20.40
C LYS A 130 20.93 11.56 -20.19
N GLU A 131 20.16 11.67 -21.25
CA GLU A 131 18.70 11.57 -21.18
C GLU A 131 18.24 10.15 -20.94
N LYS A 132 18.88 9.15 -21.56
CA LYS A 132 18.66 7.72 -21.26
C LYS A 132 18.87 7.42 -19.78
N ALA A 133 19.98 7.91 -19.22
CA ALA A 133 20.29 7.73 -17.80
C ALA A 133 19.26 8.41 -16.88
N ARG A 134 18.78 9.59 -17.26
CA ARG A 134 17.76 10.33 -16.52
C ARG A 134 16.44 9.56 -16.47
N GLN A 135 15.97 9.08 -17.62
CA GLN A 135 14.73 8.31 -17.71
C GLN A 135 14.85 6.95 -17.03
N PHE A 136 16.01 6.29 -17.16
CA PHE A 136 16.29 5.04 -16.45
C PHE A 136 16.20 5.21 -14.93
N ARG A 137 16.84 6.23 -14.38
CA ARG A 137 16.80 6.52 -12.94
C ARG A 137 15.37 6.84 -12.46
N PHE A 138 14.60 7.55 -13.27
CA PHE A 138 13.20 7.82 -12.97
C PHE A 138 12.40 6.53 -12.80
N LEU A 139 12.50 5.61 -13.76
CA LEU A 139 11.80 4.31 -13.70
C LEU A 139 12.30 3.45 -12.54
N GLN A 140 13.62 3.40 -12.33
CA GLN A 140 14.21 2.68 -11.22
C GLN A 140 13.75 3.23 -9.86
N TYR A 141 13.70 4.53 -9.70
CA TYR A 141 13.20 5.18 -8.49
C TYR A 141 11.72 4.88 -8.23
N ARG A 142 10.92 4.72 -9.27
CA ARG A 142 9.52 4.31 -9.16
C ARG A 142 9.34 2.84 -8.79
N GLY A 143 10.40 2.06 -8.78
CA GLY A 143 10.40 0.67 -8.32
C GLY A 143 10.34 -0.38 -9.41
N PHE A 144 10.63 -0.03 -10.68
CA PHE A 144 10.73 -1.00 -11.76
C PHE A 144 12.10 -1.68 -11.77
N ASP A 145 12.11 -2.98 -12.10
CA ASP A 145 13.34 -3.76 -12.22
C ASP A 145 14.25 -3.22 -13.32
N LEU A 146 15.56 -3.44 -13.18
CA LEU A 146 16.56 -2.92 -14.13
C LEU A 146 16.30 -3.37 -15.57
N ASP A 147 15.93 -4.64 -15.77
CA ASP A 147 15.63 -5.17 -17.11
C ASP A 147 14.40 -4.51 -17.71
N ILE A 148 13.37 -4.29 -16.91
CA ILE A 148 12.16 -3.55 -17.33
C ILE A 148 12.50 -2.11 -17.70
N CYS A 149 13.34 -1.43 -16.91
CA CYS A 149 13.81 -0.08 -17.22
C CYS A 149 14.52 -0.02 -18.56
N ARG A 150 15.42 -0.97 -18.84
CA ARG A 150 16.15 -1.06 -20.11
C ARG A 150 15.20 -1.29 -21.29
N GLN A 151 14.28 -2.25 -21.15
CA GLN A 151 13.33 -2.57 -22.20
C GLN A 151 12.39 -1.40 -22.48
N ALA A 152 11.92 -0.70 -21.45
CA ALA A 152 11.05 0.47 -21.61
C ALA A 152 11.72 1.64 -22.34
N LEU A 153 13.06 1.79 -22.22
CA LEU A 153 13.83 2.82 -22.91
C LEU A 153 14.14 2.45 -24.38
N ALA A 154 14.02 1.18 -24.75
CA ALA A 154 14.30 0.68 -26.09
C ALA A 154 13.03 0.32 -26.87
N TRP A 155 11.86 0.34 -26.21
CA TRP A 155 10.60 -0.10 -26.80
C TRP A 155 10.14 0.87 -27.88
N GLN A 156 9.83 0.32 -29.05
CA GLN A 156 9.20 1.01 -30.18
C GLN A 156 7.87 0.31 -30.51
N ASP A 157 6.86 1.09 -30.84
CA ASP A 157 5.62 0.54 -31.39
C ASP A 157 5.93 -0.04 -32.77
N GLU A 158 5.67 -1.32 -32.99
CA GLU A 158 5.94 -1.98 -34.27
C GLU A 158 4.88 -1.68 -35.34
N ASP A 159 3.89 -0.82 -35.00
CA ASP A 159 2.74 -0.48 -35.85
C ASP A 159 2.84 0.92 -36.53
N GLU A 160 4.02 1.33 -36.98
CA GLU A 160 4.16 2.43 -37.96
C GLU A 160 4.79 1.96 -39.26
#